data_f5215da6fc6cf0e8c4ba78bb9a6fafa7
#
_entry.id   f5215da6fc6cf0e8c4ba78bb9a6fafa7
#
_cell.length_a   1.000
_cell.length_b   1.000
_cell.length_c   1.000
_cell.angle_alpha   90.00
_cell.angle_beta   90.00
_cell.angle_gamma   90.00
#
_symmetry.space_group_name_H-M   'P 1'
#
loop_
_entity.id
_entity.type
_entity.pdbx_description
1 polymer ?
#
loop_
_entity_poly.entity_id
_entity_poly.type
_entity_poly.pdbx_seq_one_letter_code
_entity_poly.pdbx_strand_id
1 'polypeptide(L)'
;MKNKKVKKKPVRRTAAKGVKKIKSKAPRPKSKVRRSWLNKTGQAPQIEAYARKLRSFMDAMADGVVDESEVESQERRLVKLMKEIEPQLGEALHARVTELLCELTAYDIMRLLHAMHATRPKGVFRG
;
A
#
# COMPACT_ATOMS: atom_id res chain seq x y z
N MET A 1 -35.92 -56.73 -65.04
CA MET A 1 -35.03 -55.71 -65.60
C MET A 1 -35.57 -54.32 -65.42
N LYS A 2 -35.44 -53.70 -64.36
CA LYS A 2 -35.58 -52.21 -64.20
C LYS A 2 -35.12 -51.85 -62.82
N ASN A 3 -33.90 -51.29 -62.72
CA ASN A 3 -33.32 -50.80 -61.52
C ASN A 3 -33.99 -49.46 -61.08
N LYS A 4 -34.69 -49.45 -59.95
CA LYS A 4 -35.17 -48.26 -59.34
C LYS A 4 -34.08 -47.69 -58.40
N LYS A 5 -33.45 -46.61 -58.82
CA LYS A 5 -32.56 -45.77 -57.97
C LYS A 5 -33.39 -45.14 -56.86
N VAL A 6 -33.14 -45.53 -55.65
CA VAL A 6 -33.63 -44.80 -54.44
C VAL A 6 -32.71 -43.60 -54.17
N LYS A 7 -33.22 -42.39 -54.34
CA LYS A 7 -32.56 -41.16 -53.98
C LYS A 7 -32.66 -40.96 -52.46
N LYS A 8 -31.54 -41.08 -51.75
CA LYS A 8 -31.45 -40.70 -50.36
C LYS A 8 -31.37 -39.15 -50.27
N LYS A 9 -32.33 -38.54 -49.57
CA LYS A 9 -32.34 -37.12 -49.25
C LYS A 9 -31.28 -36.83 -48.19
N PRO A 10 -30.52 -35.73 -48.25
CA PRO A 10 -29.59 -35.37 -47.20
C PRO A 10 -30.36 -34.83 -45.98
N VAL A 11 -30.05 -35.39 -44.83
CA VAL A 11 -30.55 -34.91 -43.53
C VAL A 11 -29.93 -33.54 -43.25
N ARG A 12 -30.77 -32.52 -43.13
CA ARG A 12 -30.35 -31.21 -42.66
C ARG A 12 -29.91 -31.31 -41.19
N ARG A 13 -28.61 -31.14 -40.93
CA ARG A 13 -28.12 -30.90 -39.59
C ARG A 13 -28.56 -29.50 -39.18
N THR A 14 -29.46 -29.37 -38.23
CA THR A 14 -29.78 -28.12 -37.54
C THR A 14 -28.57 -27.73 -36.73
N ALA A 15 -27.98 -26.57 -37.05
CA ALA A 15 -26.90 -26.01 -36.30
C ALA A 15 -27.37 -25.69 -34.86
N ALA A 16 -26.73 -26.31 -33.88
CA ALA A 16 -26.93 -26.00 -32.49
C ALA A 16 -26.55 -24.54 -32.26
N LYS A 17 -27.53 -23.73 -31.84
CA LYS A 17 -27.32 -22.34 -31.40
C LYS A 17 -26.28 -22.33 -30.28
N GLY A 18 -25.15 -21.65 -30.54
CA GLY A 18 -24.11 -21.47 -29.55
C GLY A 18 -24.67 -20.79 -28.32
N VAL A 19 -24.64 -21.49 -27.22
CA VAL A 19 -24.90 -20.91 -25.91
C VAL A 19 -23.79 -19.87 -25.67
N LYS A 20 -24.12 -18.60 -25.73
CA LYS A 20 -23.23 -17.53 -25.33
C LYS A 20 -22.92 -17.71 -23.83
N LYS A 21 -21.71 -18.20 -23.56
CA LYS A 21 -21.15 -18.30 -22.21
C LYS A 21 -21.07 -16.87 -21.65
N ILE A 22 -22.03 -16.51 -20.82
CA ILE A 22 -21.99 -15.28 -20.04
C ILE A 22 -20.83 -15.45 -19.09
N LYS A 23 -19.70 -14.81 -19.41
CA LYS A 23 -18.59 -14.67 -18.47
C LYS A 23 -19.14 -13.83 -17.30
N SER A 24 -19.50 -14.49 -16.21
CA SER A 24 -19.74 -13.83 -14.95
C SER A 24 -18.45 -13.10 -14.59
N LYS A 25 -18.49 -11.78 -14.71
CA LYS A 25 -17.42 -10.89 -14.26
C LYS A 25 -17.33 -11.08 -12.76
N ALA A 26 -16.30 -11.78 -12.28
CA ALA A 26 -16.00 -11.83 -10.86
C ALA A 26 -15.96 -10.40 -10.31
N PRO A 27 -16.57 -10.12 -9.13
CA PRO A 27 -16.51 -8.78 -8.56
C PRO A 27 -15.05 -8.39 -8.40
N ARG A 28 -14.64 -7.31 -9.06
CA ARG A 28 -13.31 -6.73 -8.86
C ARG A 28 -13.16 -6.47 -7.36
N PRO A 29 -12.07 -6.90 -6.71
CA PRO A 29 -11.83 -6.53 -5.33
C PRO A 29 -11.94 -5.01 -5.26
N LYS A 30 -12.80 -4.50 -4.36
CA LYS A 30 -12.93 -3.07 -4.11
C LYS A 30 -11.52 -2.56 -3.87
N SER A 31 -10.98 -1.79 -4.80
CA SER A 31 -9.66 -1.20 -4.67
C SER A 31 -9.66 -0.44 -3.35
N LYS A 32 -8.81 -0.85 -2.42
CA LYS A 32 -8.62 -0.09 -1.19
C LYS A 32 -8.31 1.33 -1.62
N VAL A 33 -9.17 2.28 -1.22
CA VAL A 33 -9.00 3.69 -1.58
C VAL A 33 -7.56 4.08 -1.28
N ARG A 34 -6.82 4.46 -2.31
CA ARG A 34 -5.42 4.83 -2.20
C ARG A 34 -5.33 6.07 -1.31
N ARG A 35 -4.72 5.94 -0.14
CA ARG A 35 -4.52 7.05 0.78
C ARG A 35 -3.46 7.99 0.20
N SER A 36 -3.78 9.28 0.13
CA SER A 36 -2.80 10.29 -0.27
C SER A 36 -1.71 10.43 0.79
N TRP A 37 -0.49 10.67 0.37
CA TRP A 37 0.63 11.00 1.27
C TRP A 37 0.61 12.44 1.73
N LEU A 38 -0.17 13.28 1.05
CA LEU A 38 -0.30 14.69 1.35
C LEU A 38 -1.68 15.00 1.95
N ASN A 39 -1.77 16.11 2.67
CA ASN A 39 -3.03 16.65 3.16
C ASN A 39 -3.95 17.07 2.00
N LYS A 40 -5.18 17.46 2.32
CA LYS A 40 -6.18 17.86 1.31
C LYS A 40 -5.74 19.05 0.44
N THR A 41 -4.85 19.88 0.94
CA THR A 41 -4.32 21.04 0.22
C THR A 41 -3.04 20.72 -0.58
N GLY A 42 -2.48 19.51 -0.44
CA GLY A 42 -1.24 19.10 -1.09
C GLY A 42 0.03 19.76 -0.54
N GLN A 43 -0.04 20.44 0.60
CA GLN A 43 1.03 21.27 1.12
C GLN A 43 1.81 20.65 2.29
N ALA A 44 1.27 19.60 2.91
CA ALA A 44 1.91 18.97 4.07
C ALA A 44 1.81 17.46 4.03
N PRO A 45 2.86 16.73 4.48
CA PRO A 45 2.83 15.27 4.54
C PRO A 45 1.83 14.78 5.58
N GLN A 46 1.11 13.68 5.25
CA GLN A 46 0.17 13.01 6.16
C GLN A 46 0.68 11.68 6.70
N ILE A 47 1.88 11.28 6.35
CA ILE A 47 2.44 9.97 6.73
C ILE A 47 2.50 9.81 8.24
N GLU A 48 2.88 10.85 8.97
CA GLU A 48 2.87 10.84 10.44
C GLU A 48 1.48 10.51 11.02
N ALA A 49 0.42 11.10 10.45
CA ALA A 49 -0.95 10.82 10.90
C ALA A 49 -1.35 9.36 10.66
N TYR A 50 -0.79 8.70 9.64
CA TYR A 50 -0.98 7.28 9.41
C TYR A 50 -0.12 6.44 10.35
N ALA A 51 1.13 6.84 10.58
CA ALA A 51 2.04 6.18 11.52
C ALA A 51 1.47 6.13 12.94
N ARG A 52 0.90 7.24 13.43
CA ARG A 52 0.23 7.32 14.73
C ARG A 52 -0.97 6.38 14.89
N LYS A 53 -1.54 5.90 13.79
CA LYS A 53 -2.66 4.94 13.77
C LYS A 53 -2.21 3.48 13.61
N LEU A 54 -0.91 3.24 13.48
CA LEU A 54 -0.39 1.87 13.49
C LEU A 54 -0.59 1.28 14.88
N ARG A 55 -1.14 0.07 14.93
CA ARG A 55 -1.37 -0.63 16.19
C ARG A 55 -0.08 -0.77 17.00
N SER A 56 1.01 -1.14 16.33
CA SER A 56 2.33 -1.26 16.95
C SER A 56 2.83 0.05 17.58
N PHE A 57 2.53 1.20 16.97
CA PHE A 57 2.86 2.50 17.54
C PHE A 57 1.96 2.83 18.73
N MET A 58 0.66 2.55 18.62
CA MET A 58 -0.28 2.81 19.71
C MET A 58 0.02 1.95 20.93
N ASP A 59 0.39 0.68 20.72
CA ASP A 59 0.75 -0.24 21.81
C ASP A 59 2.03 0.24 22.51
N ALA A 60 3.08 0.63 21.75
CA ALA A 60 4.32 1.17 22.30
C ALA A 60 4.15 2.51 23.04
N MET A 61 3.16 3.31 22.67
CA MET A 61 2.89 4.59 23.33
C MET A 61 1.89 4.49 24.49
N ALA A 62 1.41 3.28 24.82
CA ALA A 62 0.34 3.10 25.80
C ALA A 62 0.75 3.52 27.22
N ASP A 63 2.00 3.30 27.60
CA ASP A 63 2.56 3.70 28.92
C ASP A 63 3.36 5.01 28.88
N GLY A 64 3.52 5.62 27.68
CA GLY A 64 4.23 6.87 27.48
C GLY A 64 5.75 6.76 27.44
N VAL A 65 6.30 5.55 27.51
CA VAL A 65 7.74 5.27 27.46
C VAL A 65 8.01 4.25 26.35
N VAL A 66 8.89 4.56 25.43
CA VAL A 66 9.31 3.61 24.39
C VAL A 66 10.58 2.92 24.85
N ASP A 67 10.49 1.60 25.04
CA ASP A 67 11.65 0.79 25.42
C ASP A 67 12.44 0.27 24.20
N GLU A 68 13.65 -0.25 24.45
CA GLU A 68 14.53 -0.76 23.40
C GLU A 68 13.90 -1.93 22.64
N SER A 69 13.18 -2.81 23.31
CA SER A 69 12.54 -3.97 22.68
C SER A 69 11.42 -3.58 21.71
N GLU A 70 10.74 -2.47 21.98
CA GLU A 70 9.71 -1.90 21.09
C GLU A 70 10.34 -1.28 19.84
N VAL A 71 11.48 -0.57 20.02
CA VAL A 71 12.27 -0.04 18.91
C VAL A 71 12.76 -1.16 18.00
N GLU A 72 13.37 -2.21 18.56
CA GLU A 72 13.82 -3.38 17.81
C GLU A 72 12.66 -4.09 17.08
N SER A 73 11.50 -4.17 17.72
CA SER A 73 10.32 -4.77 17.13
C SER A 73 9.80 -3.95 15.96
N GLN A 74 9.87 -2.62 16.05
CA GLN A 74 9.53 -1.72 14.95
C GLN A 74 10.54 -1.82 13.81
N GLU A 75 11.83 -1.90 14.12
CA GLU A 75 12.90 -2.09 13.15
C GLU A 75 12.70 -3.38 12.34
N ARG A 76 12.42 -4.49 13.01
CA ARG A 76 12.13 -5.78 12.34
C ARG A 76 10.96 -5.68 11.35
N ARG A 77 9.88 -4.96 11.72
CA ARG A 77 8.73 -4.71 10.83
C ARG A 77 9.12 -3.87 9.63
N LEU A 78 9.90 -2.81 9.85
CA LEU A 78 10.38 -1.92 8.81
C LEU A 78 11.29 -2.66 7.82
N VAL A 79 12.29 -3.40 8.32
CA VAL A 79 13.21 -4.20 7.50
C VAL A 79 12.45 -5.24 6.66
N LYS A 80 11.43 -5.88 7.23
CA LYS A 80 10.59 -6.82 6.49
C LYS A 80 9.91 -6.15 5.30
N LEU A 81 9.29 -4.99 5.51
CA LEU A 81 8.63 -4.24 4.43
C LEU A 81 9.64 -3.77 3.37
N MET A 82 10.82 -3.31 3.77
CA MET A 82 11.87 -2.92 2.83
C MET A 82 12.29 -4.09 1.95
N LYS A 83 12.54 -5.26 2.53
CA LYS A 83 12.89 -6.48 1.78
C LYS A 83 11.79 -6.95 0.83
N GLU A 84 10.53 -6.71 1.17
CA GLU A 84 9.39 -7.07 0.31
C GLU A 84 9.20 -6.08 -0.85
N ILE A 85 9.44 -4.79 -0.62
CA ILE A 85 9.13 -3.73 -1.58
C ILE A 85 10.31 -3.43 -2.51
N GLU A 86 11.53 -3.36 -1.97
CA GLU A 86 12.72 -2.96 -2.72
C GLU A 86 12.92 -3.74 -4.03
N PRO A 87 12.79 -5.09 -4.06
CA PRO A 87 12.95 -5.85 -5.31
C PRO A 87 11.85 -5.60 -6.35
N GLN A 88 10.73 -4.97 -5.96
CA GLN A 88 9.62 -4.65 -6.86
C GLN A 88 9.79 -3.30 -7.55
N LEU A 89 10.76 -2.50 -7.13
CA LEU A 89 11.03 -1.19 -7.67
C LEU A 89 12.01 -1.29 -8.84
N GLY A 90 11.67 -0.68 -9.99
CA GLY A 90 12.64 -0.45 -11.04
C GLY A 90 13.67 0.60 -10.60
N GLU A 91 14.86 0.58 -11.20
CA GLU A 91 16.02 1.39 -10.80
C GLU A 91 15.68 2.89 -10.59
N ALA A 92 15.01 3.51 -11.55
CA ALA A 92 14.63 4.92 -11.46
C ALA A 92 13.67 5.20 -10.31
N LEU A 93 12.69 4.32 -10.08
CA LEU A 93 11.73 4.47 -8.99
C LEU A 93 12.38 4.17 -7.64
N HIS A 94 13.29 3.19 -7.58
CA HIS A 94 14.07 2.88 -6.38
C HIS A 94 14.86 4.11 -5.91
N ALA A 95 15.57 4.78 -6.81
CA ALA A 95 16.29 6.00 -6.48
C ALA A 95 15.38 7.09 -5.91
N ARG A 96 14.21 7.31 -6.53
CA ARG A 96 13.24 8.33 -6.07
C ARG A 96 12.60 7.97 -4.73
N VAL A 97 12.29 6.71 -4.49
CA VAL A 97 11.76 6.25 -3.20
C VAL A 97 12.82 6.36 -2.12
N THR A 98 14.08 6.05 -2.42
CA THR A 98 15.19 6.23 -1.47
C THR A 98 15.34 7.69 -1.06
N GLU A 99 15.34 8.62 -2.03
CA GLU A 99 15.35 10.06 -1.76
C GLU A 99 14.17 10.48 -0.87
N LEU A 100 12.96 10.02 -1.19
CA LEU A 100 11.76 10.30 -0.39
C LEU A 100 11.88 9.81 1.05
N LEU A 101 12.39 8.60 1.27
CA LEU A 101 12.58 8.04 2.62
C LEU A 101 13.62 8.83 3.41
N CYS A 102 14.70 9.28 2.77
CA CYS A 102 15.70 10.13 3.40
C CYS A 102 15.12 11.48 3.81
N GLU A 103 14.39 12.15 2.93
CA GLU A 103 13.74 13.43 3.22
C GLU A 103 12.69 13.31 4.32
N LEU A 104 11.88 12.24 4.32
CA LEU A 104 10.90 11.98 5.35
C LEU A 104 11.56 11.78 6.72
N THR A 105 12.62 10.98 6.77
CA THR A 105 13.36 10.71 8.01
C THR A 105 14.01 11.99 8.55
N ALA A 106 14.63 12.79 7.69
CA ALA A 106 15.22 14.08 8.07
C ALA A 106 14.15 15.04 8.62
N TYR A 107 13.01 15.11 7.96
CA TYR A 107 11.89 15.94 8.40
C TYR A 107 11.38 15.55 9.79
N ASP A 108 11.19 14.26 10.04
CA ASP A 108 10.70 13.77 11.33
C ASP A 108 11.71 14.01 12.45
N ILE A 109 13.01 13.81 12.20
CA ILE A 109 14.08 14.13 13.16
C ILE A 109 14.10 15.64 13.47
N MET A 110 14.04 16.48 12.45
CA MET A 110 14.04 17.94 12.63
C MET A 110 12.82 18.41 13.44
N ARG A 111 11.64 17.84 13.18
CA ARG A 111 10.44 18.15 13.97
C ARG A 111 10.58 17.75 15.43
N LEU A 112 11.13 16.57 15.68
CA LEU A 112 11.36 16.07 17.03
C LEU A 112 12.33 17.00 17.78
N LEU A 113 13.46 17.34 17.17
CA LEU A 113 14.45 18.27 17.76
C LEU A 113 13.84 19.65 18.02
N HIS A 114 13.07 20.17 17.09
CA HIS A 114 12.36 21.44 17.28
C HIS A 114 11.40 21.39 18.47
N ALA A 115 10.61 20.34 18.60
CA ALA A 115 9.69 20.17 19.73
C ALA A 115 10.44 20.07 21.06
N MET A 116 11.56 19.34 21.12
CA MET A 116 12.40 19.23 22.31
C MET A 116 13.00 20.59 22.71
N HIS A 117 13.41 21.42 21.75
CA HIS A 117 13.92 22.75 22.04
C HIS A 117 12.82 23.71 22.55
N ALA A 118 11.61 23.58 21.99
CA ALA A 118 10.47 24.40 22.39
C ALA A 118 10.01 24.13 23.84
N THR A 119 10.21 22.89 24.32
CA THR A 119 9.80 22.45 25.67
C THR A 119 10.88 22.69 26.74
N ARG A 120 12.09 23.12 26.36
CA ARG A 120 13.13 23.49 27.36
C ARG A 120 12.67 24.68 28.16
N PRO A 121 12.57 24.59 29.51
CA PRO A 121 12.32 25.77 30.34
C PRO A 121 13.44 26.77 30.11
N LYS A 122 13.09 28.02 29.76
CA LYS A 122 14.06 29.11 29.72
C LYS A 122 14.54 29.30 31.15
N GLY A 123 15.71 28.80 31.46
CA GLY A 123 16.35 29.01 32.75
C GLY A 123 16.54 30.51 32.94
N VAL A 124 15.75 31.11 33.84
CA VAL A 124 16.00 32.48 34.30
C VAL A 124 17.22 32.39 35.22
N PHE A 125 18.37 32.73 34.68
CA PHE A 125 19.57 32.95 35.49
C PHE A 125 19.28 34.16 36.36
N ARG A 126 18.89 33.94 37.61
CA ARG A 126 18.92 34.97 38.64
C ARG A 126 20.32 34.94 39.24
N GLY A 127 21.16 35.82 38.72
CA GLY A 127 22.44 36.17 39.37
C GLY A 127 22.23 36.83 40.73
#